data_61e9869f9c5e80fbb9cb2260b566904a
#
_entry.id   61e9869f9c5e80fbb9cb2260b566904a
#
_cell.length_a   1.000
_cell.length_b   1.000
_cell.length_c   1.000
_cell.angle_alpha   90.00
_cell.angle_beta   90.00
_cell.angle_gamma   90.00
#
_symmetry.space_group_name_H-M   'P 1'
#
loop_
_entity.id
_entity.type
_entity.pdbx_description
1 polymer ?
#
loop_
_entity_poly.entity_id
_entity_poly.type
_entity_poly.pdbx_seq_one_letter_code
_entity_poly.pdbx_strand_id
1 'polypeptide(L)'
;MSIVRQQKWKKVEYSRSKIIKAGKTIRKAGSTEEQLEEATKVIDNWRAAHAFPLHVIYIHLRGMASGKNIVVAERLKRLDSIIKKLEREPSMSLWMMQDLGGCRFIVPTLDDVYSYAEKYDSSRKRHIFKEKYDYITNPKPSGYRSLHMVYE
;
A
#
# COMPACT_ATOMS: atom_id res chain seq x y z
N MET A 1 -2.44 35.65 4.93
CA MET A 1 -1.22 34.81 4.87
C MET A 1 -1.61 33.39 5.19
N SER A 2 -1.66 32.54 4.19
CA SER A 2 -2.00 31.12 4.34
C SER A 2 -0.78 30.38 4.90
N ILE A 3 -0.90 29.85 6.12
CA ILE A 3 0.12 28.99 6.72
C ILE A 3 0.03 27.65 6.01
N VAL A 4 0.81 27.46 4.96
CA VAL A 4 1.04 26.13 4.38
C VAL A 4 1.78 25.31 5.44
N ARG A 5 1.04 24.51 6.21
CA ARG A 5 1.64 23.49 7.08
C ARG A 5 2.45 22.56 6.18
N GLN A 6 3.77 22.65 6.23
CA GLN A 6 4.65 21.66 5.61
C GLN A 6 4.28 20.29 6.19
N GLN A 7 3.65 19.45 5.39
CA GLN A 7 3.30 18.10 5.78
C GLN A 7 4.60 17.31 5.96
N LYS A 8 4.98 17.08 7.22
CA LYS A 8 6.21 16.36 7.55
C LYS A 8 5.98 14.87 7.39
N TRP A 9 6.41 14.31 6.26
CA TRP A 9 6.33 12.89 5.99
C TRP A 9 7.17 12.08 6.98
N LYS A 10 6.61 10.98 7.47
CA LYS A 10 7.34 10.04 8.32
C LYS A 10 8.40 9.31 7.51
N LYS A 11 9.57 9.09 8.13
CA LYS A 11 10.65 8.27 7.57
C LYS A 11 10.67 6.92 8.26
N VAL A 12 11.31 5.93 7.63
CA VAL A 12 11.58 4.64 8.26
C VAL A 12 12.62 4.85 9.36
N GLU A 13 12.25 4.61 10.60
CA GLU A 13 13.09 4.83 11.79
C GLU A 13 13.72 3.52 12.30
N TYR A 14 13.22 2.36 11.83
CA TYR A 14 13.62 1.05 12.32
C TYR A 14 14.28 0.21 11.23
N SER A 15 15.23 -0.64 11.64
CA SER A 15 15.88 -1.58 10.73
C SER A 15 14.91 -2.65 10.22
N ARG A 16 15.23 -3.24 9.05
CA ARG A 16 14.47 -4.34 8.47
C ARG A 16 14.25 -5.49 9.48
N SER A 17 15.30 -5.86 10.22
CA SER A 17 15.21 -6.93 11.22
C SER A 17 14.23 -6.58 12.34
N LYS A 18 14.20 -5.31 12.80
CA LYS A 18 13.27 -4.84 13.83
C LYS A 18 11.82 -4.84 13.30
N ILE A 19 11.58 -4.45 12.05
CA ILE A 19 10.27 -4.50 11.41
C ILE A 19 9.76 -5.95 11.30
N ILE A 20 10.61 -6.87 10.85
CA ILE A 20 10.27 -8.29 10.76
C ILE A 20 9.95 -8.85 12.16
N LYS A 21 10.78 -8.52 13.16
CA LYS A 21 10.58 -8.95 14.55
C LYS A 21 9.25 -8.45 15.11
N ALA A 22 8.91 -7.18 14.87
CA ALA A 22 7.63 -6.60 15.32
C ALA A 22 6.43 -7.40 14.78
N GLY A 23 6.42 -7.73 13.48
CA GLY A 23 5.37 -8.56 12.90
C GLY A 23 5.28 -9.98 13.52
N LYS A 24 6.41 -10.56 13.95
CA LYS A 24 6.44 -11.84 14.67
C LYS A 24 5.92 -11.71 16.09
N THR A 25 6.27 -10.62 16.79
CA THR A 25 5.85 -10.37 18.19
C THR A 25 4.33 -10.26 18.31
N ILE A 26 3.67 -9.58 17.35
CA ILE A 26 2.19 -9.47 17.34
C ILE A 26 1.50 -10.84 17.32
N ARG A 27 2.09 -11.83 16.64
CA ARG A 27 1.51 -13.17 16.49
C ARG A 27 1.89 -14.14 17.60
N LYS A 28 2.91 -13.79 18.40
CA LYS A 28 3.45 -14.70 19.40
C LYS A 28 2.53 -14.77 20.61
N ALA A 29 2.01 -15.95 20.91
CA ALA A 29 1.29 -16.20 22.14
C ALA A 29 2.22 -15.95 23.35
N GLY A 30 1.70 -15.26 24.38
CA GLY A 30 2.45 -14.92 25.58
C GLY A 30 3.41 -13.73 25.46
N SER A 31 3.30 -12.92 24.39
CA SER A 31 3.96 -11.62 24.35
C SER A 31 3.40 -10.72 25.46
N THR A 32 4.27 -10.00 26.17
CA THR A 32 3.85 -9.05 27.21
C THR A 32 3.21 -7.82 26.57
N GLU A 33 2.41 -7.07 27.35
CA GLU A 33 1.79 -5.83 26.92
C GLU A 33 2.83 -4.83 26.41
N GLU A 34 3.95 -4.66 27.10
CA GLU A 34 5.06 -3.81 26.72
C GLU A 34 5.66 -4.22 25.36
N GLN A 35 5.84 -5.54 25.12
CA GLN A 35 6.33 -6.06 23.84
C GLN A 35 5.34 -5.78 22.69
N LEU A 36 4.05 -5.91 22.95
CA LEU A 36 3.01 -5.63 21.96
C LEU A 36 2.93 -4.14 21.65
N GLU A 37 3.05 -3.26 22.66
CA GLU A 37 3.07 -1.82 22.48
C GLU A 37 4.29 -1.38 21.63
N GLU A 38 5.48 -1.89 21.93
CA GLU A 38 6.68 -1.58 21.15
C GLU A 38 6.57 -2.10 19.71
N ALA A 39 6.08 -3.31 19.52
CA ALA A 39 5.86 -3.88 18.19
C ALA A 39 4.86 -3.03 17.39
N THR A 40 3.80 -2.56 18.03
CA THR A 40 2.78 -1.70 17.42
C THR A 40 3.37 -0.36 16.97
N LYS A 41 4.23 0.28 17.77
CA LYS A 41 4.96 1.51 17.39
C LYS A 41 5.82 1.30 16.13
N VAL A 42 6.53 0.17 16.07
CA VAL A 42 7.36 -0.18 14.90
C VAL A 42 6.49 -0.38 13.65
N ILE A 43 5.37 -1.08 13.78
CA ILE A 43 4.43 -1.35 12.68
C ILE A 43 3.82 -0.03 12.17
N ASP A 44 3.41 0.86 13.09
CA ASP A 44 2.82 2.15 12.69
C ASP A 44 3.85 3.07 12.02
N ASN A 45 5.10 3.11 12.49
CA ASN A 45 6.16 3.84 11.80
C ASN A 45 6.38 3.30 10.38
N TRP A 46 6.49 1.97 10.22
CA TRP A 46 6.65 1.32 8.93
C TRP A 46 5.49 1.65 7.99
N ARG A 47 4.26 1.53 8.49
CA ARG A 47 3.05 1.92 7.76
C ARG A 47 3.07 3.40 7.36
N ALA A 48 3.34 4.30 8.30
CA ALA A 48 3.32 5.74 8.08
C ALA A 48 4.38 6.21 7.08
N ALA A 49 5.53 5.53 7.03
CA ALA A 49 6.59 5.82 6.07
C ALA A 49 6.17 5.55 4.60
N HIS A 50 5.16 4.71 4.37
CA HIS A 50 4.60 4.47 3.04
C HIS A 50 3.69 5.60 2.55
N ALA A 51 3.32 6.56 3.40
CA ALA A 51 2.44 7.66 3.00
C ALA A 51 3.03 8.53 1.90
N PHE A 52 4.33 8.86 1.97
CA PHE A 52 4.98 9.69 0.96
C PHE A 52 5.05 9.01 -0.43
N PRO A 53 5.63 7.81 -0.58
CA PRO A 53 5.67 7.15 -1.89
C PRO A 53 4.26 6.89 -2.46
N LEU A 54 3.29 6.55 -1.60
CA LEU A 54 1.90 6.40 -2.00
C LEU A 54 1.33 7.71 -2.56
N HIS A 55 1.56 8.82 -1.89
CA HIS A 55 1.10 10.14 -2.33
C HIS A 55 1.72 10.55 -3.67
N VAL A 56 3.00 10.24 -3.90
CA VAL A 56 3.67 10.47 -5.19
C VAL A 56 2.94 9.72 -6.32
N ILE A 57 2.60 8.46 -6.11
CA ILE A 57 1.81 7.65 -7.06
C ILE A 57 0.44 8.30 -7.28
N TYR A 58 -0.24 8.69 -6.20
CA TYR A 58 -1.56 9.32 -6.25
C TYR A 58 -1.56 10.59 -7.08
N ILE A 59 -0.60 11.50 -6.89
CA ILE A 59 -0.49 12.75 -7.67
C ILE A 59 -0.25 12.44 -9.15
N HIS A 60 0.60 11.46 -9.46
CA HIS A 60 0.82 11.03 -10.85
C HIS A 60 -0.48 10.53 -11.50
N LEU A 61 -1.21 9.64 -10.82
CA LEU A 61 -2.49 9.12 -11.30
C LEU A 61 -3.55 10.22 -11.46
N ARG A 62 -3.59 11.19 -10.54
CA ARG A 62 -4.46 12.36 -10.66
C ARG A 62 -4.14 13.20 -11.89
N GLY A 63 -2.86 13.36 -12.22
CA GLY A 63 -2.43 14.03 -13.46
C GLY A 63 -2.96 13.30 -14.70
N MET A 64 -2.88 11.97 -14.71
CA MET A 64 -3.43 11.15 -15.82
C MET A 64 -4.96 11.22 -15.94
N ALA A 65 -5.65 11.44 -14.82
CA ALA A 65 -7.11 11.54 -14.74
C ALA A 65 -7.64 12.94 -15.08
N SER A 66 -6.78 13.96 -15.15
CA SER A 66 -7.19 15.37 -15.31
C SER A 66 -8.05 15.58 -16.53
N GLY A 67 -9.19 16.28 -16.38
CA GLY A 67 -10.13 16.56 -17.45
C GLY A 67 -10.98 15.37 -17.91
N LYS A 68 -11.00 14.25 -17.16
CA LYS A 68 -11.69 13.01 -17.52
C LYS A 68 -12.62 12.54 -16.40
N ASN A 69 -13.61 11.72 -16.75
CA ASN A 69 -14.49 11.08 -15.78
C ASN A 69 -13.80 9.85 -15.13
N ILE A 70 -12.77 10.12 -14.34
CA ILE A 70 -11.93 9.11 -13.69
C ILE A 70 -11.82 9.44 -12.21
N VAL A 71 -12.05 8.44 -11.35
CA VAL A 71 -11.89 8.58 -9.90
C VAL A 71 -10.54 8.02 -9.47
N VAL A 72 -9.76 8.82 -8.74
CA VAL A 72 -8.50 8.40 -8.14
C VAL A 72 -8.60 8.50 -6.62
N ALA A 73 -8.26 7.43 -5.93
CA ALA A 73 -8.21 7.39 -4.47
C ALA A 73 -6.91 6.76 -3.99
N GLU A 74 -6.40 7.25 -2.86
CA GLU A 74 -5.26 6.63 -2.16
C GLU A 74 -5.70 6.12 -0.78
N ARG A 75 -5.05 5.07 -0.30
CA ARG A 75 -5.33 4.51 1.01
C ARG A 75 -4.10 3.85 1.60
N LEU A 76 -3.71 4.28 2.80
CA LEU A 76 -2.89 3.48 3.70
C LEU A 76 -3.74 2.44 4.42
N LYS A 77 -3.26 1.20 4.51
CA LYS A 77 -3.92 0.13 5.27
C LYS A 77 -3.99 0.52 6.74
N ARG A 78 -5.16 0.33 7.38
CA ARG A 78 -5.35 0.62 8.80
C ARG A 78 -4.46 -0.28 9.65
N LEU A 79 -3.94 0.24 10.76
CA LEU A 79 -3.06 -0.49 11.67
C LEU A 79 -3.71 -1.80 12.14
N ASP A 80 -4.96 -1.74 12.61
CA ASP A 80 -5.72 -2.93 13.02
C ASP A 80 -5.84 -3.98 11.90
N SER A 81 -5.98 -3.51 10.65
CA SER A 81 -6.07 -4.42 9.49
C SER A 81 -4.73 -5.06 9.16
N ILE A 82 -3.60 -4.41 9.49
CA ILE A 82 -2.25 -4.98 9.38
C ILE A 82 -2.09 -6.06 10.44
N ILE A 83 -2.42 -5.75 11.69
CA ILE A 83 -2.34 -6.67 12.82
C ILE A 83 -3.17 -7.93 12.55
N LYS A 84 -4.46 -7.76 12.24
CA LYS A 84 -5.36 -8.88 11.90
C LYS A 84 -4.88 -9.73 10.72
N LYS A 85 -4.24 -9.10 9.72
CA LYS A 85 -3.66 -9.85 8.59
C LYS A 85 -2.45 -10.66 9.03
N LEU A 86 -1.57 -10.11 9.85
CA LEU A 86 -0.42 -10.83 10.39
C LEU A 86 -0.83 -12.02 11.27
N GLU A 87 -1.88 -11.88 12.07
CA GLU A 87 -2.45 -12.95 12.89
C GLU A 87 -3.04 -14.08 12.04
N ARG A 88 -3.81 -13.72 11.01
CA ARG A 88 -4.46 -14.69 10.12
C ARG A 88 -3.48 -15.43 9.20
N GLU A 89 -2.37 -14.79 8.83
CA GLU A 89 -1.39 -15.31 7.88
C GLU A 89 -0.01 -15.51 8.56
N PRO A 90 0.19 -16.61 9.33
CA PRO A 90 1.39 -16.78 10.15
C PRO A 90 2.71 -16.84 9.39
N SER A 91 2.70 -17.23 8.11
CA SER A 91 3.88 -17.25 7.25
C SER A 91 4.25 -15.88 6.68
N MET A 92 3.32 -14.91 6.73
CA MET A 92 3.56 -13.58 6.16
C MET A 92 4.56 -12.78 6.98
N SER A 93 5.52 -12.16 6.31
CA SER A 93 6.40 -11.17 6.92
C SER A 93 5.80 -9.77 6.74
N LEU A 94 5.82 -8.93 7.80
CA LEU A 94 5.40 -7.53 7.69
C LEU A 94 6.20 -6.78 6.61
N TRP A 95 7.51 -7.08 6.48
CA TRP A 95 8.37 -6.49 5.45
C TRP A 95 7.91 -6.81 4.03
N MET A 96 7.31 -7.98 3.81
CA MET A 96 6.85 -8.45 2.50
C MET A 96 5.37 -8.11 2.22
N MET A 97 4.71 -7.38 3.12
CA MET A 97 3.30 -7.03 2.96
C MET A 97 3.13 -5.98 1.85
N GLN A 98 2.62 -6.41 0.70
CA GLN A 98 2.47 -5.57 -0.50
C GLN A 98 1.33 -4.54 -0.40
N ASP A 99 0.34 -4.77 0.47
CA ASP A 99 -0.88 -3.96 0.56
C ASP A 99 -0.89 -2.94 1.70
N LEU A 100 0.30 -2.47 2.13
CA LEU A 100 0.43 -1.40 3.13
C LEU A 100 -0.12 -0.07 2.63
N GLY A 101 0.07 0.23 1.36
CA GLY A 101 -0.51 1.38 0.68
C GLY A 101 -1.00 1.00 -0.71
N GLY A 102 -2.03 1.67 -1.19
CA GLY A 102 -2.55 1.43 -2.53
C GLY A 102 -3.31 2.63 -3.07
N CYS A 103 -3.19 2.83 -4.38
CA CYS A 103 -4.02 3.73 -5.14
C CYS A 103 -5.08 2.95 -5.90
N ARG A 104 -6.26 3.52 -6.02
CA ARG A 104 -7.33 3.00 -6.87
C ARG A 104 -7.60 4.00 -7.98
N PHE A 105 -7.65 3.49 -9.20
CA PHE A 105 -7.92 4.25 -10.41
C PHE A 105 -9.15 3.63 -11.07
N ILE A 106 -10.27 4.34 -11.07
CA ILE A 106 -11.57 3.85 -11.55
C ILE A 106 -11.89 4.55 -12.85
N VAL A 107 -12.07 3.79 -13.90
CA VAL A 107 -12.29 4.22 -15.27
C VAL A 107 -13.63 3.70 -15.81
N PRO A 108 -14.19 4.33 -16.86
CA PRO A 108 -15.50 3.96 -17.40
C PRO A 108 -15.56 2.59 -18.06
N THR A 109 -14.50 2.15 -18.74
CA THR A 109 -14.52 0.94 -19.57
C THR A 109 -13.37 -0.02 -19.24
N LEU A 110 -13.51 -1.29 -19.66
CA LEU A 110 -12.43 -2.28 -19.52
C LEU A 110 -11.21 -1.93 -20.39
N ASP A 111 -11.43 -1.40 -21.58
CA ASP A 111 -10.33 -0.97 -22.46
C ASP A 111 -9.52 0.15 -21.82
N ASP A 112 -10.20 1.07 -21.13
CA ASP A 112 -9.52 2.09 -20.32
C ASP A 112 -8.64 1.49 -19.23
N VAL A 113 -9.08 0.41 -18.56
CA VAL A 113 -8.26 -0.24 -17.51
C VAL A 113 -6.90 -0.64 -18.08
N TYR A 114 -6.89 -1.35 -19.21
CA TYR A 114 -5.64 -1.84 -19.81
C TYR A 114 -4.81 -0.70 -20.40
N SER A 115 -5.44 0.22 -21.10
CA SER A 115 -4.78 1.39 -21.69
C SER A 115 -4.09 2.27 -20.65
N TYR A 116 -4.78 2.56 -19.53
CA TYR A 116 -4.17 3.36 -18.45
C TYR A 116 -3.10 2.57 -17.67
N ALA A 117 -3.25 1.27 -17.50
CA ALA A 117 -2.22 0.43 -16.90
C ALA A 117 -0.93 0.45 -17.73
N GLU A 118 -1.02 0.27 -19.04
CA GLU A 118 0.11 0.35 -19.96
C GLU A 118 0.74 1.75 -19.97
N LYS A 119 -0.09 2.79 -20.05
CA LYS A 119 0.36 4.19 -19.99
C LYS A 119 1.08 4.50 -18.68
N TYR A 120 0.59 4.00 -17.55
CA TYR A 120 1.27 4.16 -16.27
C TYR A 120 2.59 3.41 -16.26
N ASP A 121 2.62 2.18 -16.74
CA ASP A 121 3.82 1.35 -16.75
C ASP A 121 4.92 1.91 -17.65
N SER A 122 4.58 2.45 -18.81
CA SER A 122 5.50 3.12 -19.74
C SER A 122 5.92 4.52 -19.29
N SER A 123 5.25 5.11 -18.29
CA SER A 123 5.54 6.47 -17.82
C SER A 123 6.87 6.57 -17.08
N ARG A 124 7.50 7.76 -17.09
CA ARG A 124 8.70 8.03 -16.29
C ARG A 124 8.38 8.03 -14.80
N LYS A 125 8.77 6.99 -14.07
CA LYS A 125 8.56 6.80 -12.64
C LYS A 125 9.82 6.25 -11.96
N ARG A 126 9.93 6.48 -10.66
CA ARG A 126 11.03 5.94 -9.83
C ARG A 126 10.71 4.57 -9.23
N HIS A 127 9.43 4.19 -9.24
CA HIS A 127 8.96 2.92 -8.70
C HIS A 127 9.31 1.79 -9.65
N ILE A 128 9.76 0.68 -9.10
CA ILE A 128 10.13 -0.52 -9.85
C ILE A 128 8.91 -1.45 -9.89
N PHE A 129 8.47 -1.80 -11.09
CA PHE A 129 7.42 -2.78 -11.30
C PHE A 129 7.86 -4.15 -10.75
N LYS A 130 6.99 -4.80 -9.99
CA LYS A 130 7.24 -6.13 -9.40
C LYS A 130 6.33 -7.19 -9.97
N GLU A 131 5.03 -6.94 -9.98
CA GLU A 131 4.06 -7.98 -10.28
C GLU A 131 2.73 -7.40 -10.77
N LYS A 132 2.03 -8.17 -11.61
CA LYS A 132 0.71 -7.84 -12.15
C LYS A 132 -0.24 -9.01 -11.90
N TYR A 133 -1.40 -8.71 -11.32
CA TYR A 133 -2.48 -9.69 -11.16
C TYR A 133 -3.70 -9.23 -11.95
N ASP A 134 -4.08 -9.99 -12.95
CA ASP A 134 -5.26 -9.72 -13.76
C ASP A 134 -6.45 -10.55 -13.26
N TYR A 135 -7.19 -9.97 -12.30
CA TYR A 135 -8.44 -10.54 -11.80
C TYR A 135 -9.66 -10.19 -12.66
N ILE A 136 -9.46 -9.53 -13.80
CA ILE A 136 -10.52 -9.30 -14.80
C ILE A 136 -10.67 -10.58 -15.64
N THR A 137 -9.56 -11.06 -16.19
CA THR A 137 -9.50 -12.32 -16.95
C THR A 137 -9.61 -13.55 -16.05
N ASN A 138 -9.03 -13.50 -14.85
CA ASN A 138 -9.06 -14.61 -13.89
C ASN A 138 -9.66 -14.12 -12.55
N PRO A 139 -11.00 -14.01 -12.46
CA PRO A 139 -11.67 -13.50 -11.26
C PRO A 139 -11.38 -14.36 -10.02
N LYS A 140 -11.33 -13.74 -8.84
CA LYS A 140 -11.26 -14.50 -7.59
C LYS A 140 -12.55 -15.29 -7.34
N PRO A 141 -12.49 -16.37 -6.54
CA PRO A 141 -13.71 -17.14 -6.18
C PRO A 141 -14.83 -16.28 -5.57
N SER A 142 -14.47 -15.16 -4.94
CA SER A 142 -15.42 -14.16 -4.41
C SER A 142 -16.11 -13.30 -5.47
N GLY A 143 -15.82 -13.49 -6.76
CA GLY A 143 -16.30 -12.64 -7.86
C GLY A 143 -15.55 -11.32 -8.01
N TYR A 144 -14.51 -11.08 -7.20
CA TYR A 144 -13.72 -9.84 -7.27
C TYR A 144 -12.97 -9.75 -8.61
N ARG A 145 -13.09 -8.57 -9.26
CA ARG A 145 -12.43 -8.25 -10.53
C ARG A 145 -11.67 -6.93 -10.39
N SER A 146 -10.41 -6.91 -10.80
CA SER A 146 -9.57 -5.71 -10.90
C SER A 146 -8.25 -6.06 -11.57
N LEU A 147 -7.57 -5.08 -12.11
CA LEU A 147 -6.17 -5.20 -12.52
C LEU A 147 -5.31 -4.63 -11.37
N HIS A 148 -4.43 -5.45 -10.80
CA HIS A 148 -3.49 -5.01 -9.78
C HIS A 148 -2.08 -4.91 -10.36
N MET A 149 -1.40 -3.81 -10.05
CA MET A 149 0.00 -3.60 -10.38
C MET A 149 0.75 -3.30 -9.09
N VAL A 150 1.78 -4.09 -8.79
CA VAL A 150 2.60 -3.96 -7.59
C VAL A 150 3.92 -3.30 -7.96
N TYR A 151 4.29 -2.27 -7.20
CA TYR A 151 5.53 -1.51 -7.35
C TYR A 151 6.30 -1.44 -6.04
N GLU A 152 7.61 -1.27 -6.14
CA GLU A 152 8.55 -1.08 -5.03
C GLU A 152 9.30 0.23 -5.15
#